data_6f65cb9bfe9cadb0e0088705da0b2b4a
#
_entry.id   6f65cb9bfe9cadb0e0088705da0b2b4a
#
_cell.length_a   1.000
_cell.length_b   1.000
_cell.length_c   1.000
_cell.angle_alpha   90.00
_cell.angle_beta   90.00
_cell.angle_gamma   90.00
#
_symmetry.space_group_name_H-M   'P 1'
#
loop_
_entity.id
_entity.type
_entity.pdbx_description
1 polymer ?
#
loop_
_entity_poly.entity_id
_entity_poly.type
_entity_poly.pdbx_seq_one_letter_code
_entity_poly.pdbx_strand_id
1 'polypeptide(L)'
;MKRIDDYMALPYRIEIVPDAEEGGFVISYPELRGCLSTGETIEAALANGEDAKRAWFEAALEDGYPIPSPASDEDYSGQFKLRIPKSLHRQLAMQSKKEGISMNQYCLYLLSQNSARRA
;
A
#
# COMPACT_ATOMS: atom_id res chain seq x y z
N MET A 1 -17.25 -16.75 12.86
CA MET A 1 -16.71 -15.60 13.58
C MET A 1 -15.18 -15.63 13.57
N LYS A 2 -14.55 -14.55 13.09
CA LYS A 2 -13.08 -14.50 13.05
C LYS A 2 -12.48 -14.30 14.44
N ARG A 3 -11.41 -15.02 14.72
CA ARG A 3 -10.64 -14.85 15.94
C ARG A 3 -9.48 -13.91 15.70
N ILE A 4 -8.81 -13.47 16.78
CA ILE A 4 -7.67 -12.56 16.69
C ILE A 4 -6.60 -13.12 15.75
N ASP A 5 -6.28 -14.41 15.86
CA ASP A 5 -5.27 -15.03 15.00
C ASP A 5 -5.64 -14.99 13.52
N ASP A 6 -6.93 -15.04 13.20
CA ASP A 6 -7.40 -14.90 11.82
C ASP A 6 -7.13 -13.50 11.29
N TYR A 7 -7.39 -12.47 12.09
CA TYR A 7 -7.09 -11.09 11.73
C TYR A 7 -5.59 -10.84 11.62
N MET A 8 -4.81 -11.41 12.52
CA MET A 8 -3.35 -11.25 12.50
C MET A 8 -2.71 -11.83 11.24
N ALA A 9 -3.34 -12.84 10.65
CA ALA A 9 -2.86 -13.49 9.43
C ALA A 9 -3.23 -12.74 8.16
N LEU A 10 -4.12 -11.76 8.22
CA LEU A 10 -4.55 -11.01 7.05
C LEU A 10 -3.47 -10.04 6.58
N PRO A 11 -3.40 -9.76 5.25
CA PRO A 11 -2.32 -8.95 4.68
C PRO A 11 -2.57 -7.44 4.83
N TYR A 12 -2.63 -6.95 6.06
CA TYR A 12 -2.72 -5.51 6.31
C TYR A 12 -1.42 -4.83 5.92
N ARG A 13 -1.56 -3.62 5.38
CA ARG A 13 -0.42 -2.83 4.94
C ARG A 13 0.43 -2.42 6.14
N ILE A 14 1.74 -2.44 5.96
CA ILE A 14 2.72 -2.03 6.96
C ILE A 14 3.53 -0.88 6.38
N GLU A 15 3.70 0.18 7.17
CA GLU A 15 4.62 1.27 6.82
C GLU A 15 5.64 1.42 7.94
N ILE A 16 6.92 1.45 7.57
CA ILE A 16 8.01 1.67 8.51
C ILE A 16 8.80 2.88 8.02
N VAL A 17 8.93 3.88 8.88
CA VAL A 17 9.68 5.10 8.54
C VAL A 17 10.69 5.42 9.63
N PRO A 18 11.88 5.94 9.28
CA PRO A 18 12.82 6.40 10.29
C PRO A 18 12.27 7.58 11.09
N ASP A 19 12.51 7.59 12.39
CA ASP A 19 12.17 8.72 13.24
C ASP A 19 13.38 9.63 13.37
N ALA A 20 13.35 10.76 12.67
CA ALA A 20 14.49 11.68 12.63
C ALA A 20 14.70 12.44 13.96
N GLU A 21 13.65 12.59 14.77
CA GLU A 21 13.72 13.34 16.03
C GLU A 21 14.23 12.50 17.19
N GLU A 22 13.68 11.32 17.37
CA GLU A 22 14.01 10.48 18.52
C GLU A 22 14.93 9.30 18.17
N GLY A 23 15.18 9.09 16.89
CA GLY A 23 15.93 7.94 16.42
C GLY A 23 15.06 6.69 16.33
N GLY A 24 15.60 5.65 15.71
CA GLY A 24 14.86 4.43 15.50
C GLY A 24 13.83 4.53 14.39
N PHE A 25 12.74 3.76 14.52
CA PHE A 25 11.74 3.63 13.46
C PHE A 25 10.33 3.67 14.04
N VAL A 26 9.41 4.19 13.24
CA VAL A 26 7.96 4.13 13.54
C VAL A 26 7.34 3.15 12.57
N ILE A 27 6.57 2.20 13.11
CA ILE A 27 5.77 1.27 12.31
C ILE A 27 4.30 1.62 12.47
N SER A 28 3.56 1.59 11.36
CA SER A 28 2.12 1.84 11.38
C SER A 28 1.39 0.87 10.46
N TYR A 29 0.11 0.68 10.76
CA TYR A 29 -0.80 -0.10 9.93
C TYR A 29 -1.90 0.85 9.47
N PRO A 30 -1.73 1.47 8.28
CA PRO A 30 -2.63 2.56 7.84
C PRO A 30 -4.12 2.21 7.82
N GLU A 31 -4.45 0.94 7.55
CA GLU A 31 -5.84 0.48 7.51
C GLU A 31 -6.46 0.34 8.89
N LEU A 32 -5.62 0.24 9.93
CA LEU A 32 -6.05 0.13 11.32
C LEU A 32 -5.77 1.46 12.02
N ARG A 33 -6.78 2.28 12.11
CA ARG A 33 -6.66 3.67 12.58
C ARG A 33 -6.06 3.74 13.98
N GLY A 34 -4.95 4.47 14.09
CA GLY A 34 -4.27 4.66 15.36
C GLY A 34 -3.36 3.50 15.76
N CYS A 35 -3.22 2.47 14.92
CA CYS A 35 -2.35 1.34 15.21
C CYS A 35 -0.93 1.64 14.76
N LEU A 36 -0.07 1.99 15.71
CA LEU A 36 1.33 2.28 15.44
C LEU A 36 2.20 1.91 16.65
N SER A 37 3.48 1.75 16.41
CA SER A 37 4.46 1.49 17.45
C SER A 37 5.84 1.98 17.02
N THR A 38 6.84 1.81 17.85
CA THR A 38 8.20 2.23 17.56
C THR A 38 9.19 1.13 17.92
N GLY A 39 10.42 1.24 17.42
CA GLY A 39 11.50 0.37 17.77
C GLY A 39 12.84 0.97 17.39
N GLU A 40 13.90 0.60 18.07
CA GLU A 40 15.23 1.13 17.79
C GLU A 40 15.78 0.61 16.45
N THR A 41 15.35 -0.59 16.06
CA THR A 41 15.71 -1.23 14.80
C THR A 41 14.44 -1.59 14.04
N ILE A 42 14.57 -1.92 12.77
CA ILE A 42 13.43 -2.38 11.96
C ILE A 42 12.84 -3.66 12.58
N GLU A 43 13.68 -4.58 13.02
CA GLU A 43 13.24 -5.82 13.66
C GLU A 43 12.47 -5.57 14.93
N ALA A 44 12.96 -4.66 15.77
CA ALA A 44 12.28 -4.28 17.02
C ALA A 44 10.94 -3.59 16.71
N ALA A 45 10.92 -2.71 15.71
CA ALA A 45 9.70 -2.04 15.28
C ALA A 45 8.65 -3.06 14.79
N LEU A 46 9.06 -4.05 14.01
CA LEU A 46 8.16 -5.12 13.55
C LEU A 46 7.58 -5.91 14.73
N ALA A 47 8.41 -6.31 15.68
CA ALA A 47 7.95 -7.07 16.85
C ALA A 47 6.95 -6.25 17.68
N ASN A 48 7.28 -4.99 17.94
CA ASN A 48 6.41 -4.08 18.67
C ASN A 48 5.13 -3.77 17.89
N GLY A 49 5.23 -3.66 16.57
CA GLY A 49 4.08 -3.46 15.69
C GLY A 49 3.12 -4.63 15.73
N GLU A 50 3.62 -5.86 15.74
CA GLU A 50 2.78 -7.05 15.86
C GLU A 50 2.01 -7.06 17.18
N ASP A 51 2.67 -6.68 18.27
CA ASP A 51 2.02 -6.55 19.57
C ASP A 51 0.94 -5.46 19.54
N ALA A 52 1.24 -4.32 18.96
CA ALA A 52 0.27 -3.22 18.82
C ALA A 52 -0.93 -3.63 17.97
N LYS A 53 -0.69 -4.36 16.89
CA LYS A 53 -1.76 -4.85 16.00
C LYS A 53 -2.67 -5.82 16.73
N ARG A 54 -2.09 -6.75 17.50
CA ARG A 54 -2.87 -7.70 18.29
C ARG A 54 -3.72 -6.97 19.34
N ALA A 55 -3.14 -6.02 20.04
CA ALA A 55 -3.87 -5.22 21.04
C ALA A 55 -5.00 -4.41 20.39
N TRP A 56 -4.76 -3.89 19.18
CA TRP A 56 -5.78 -3.15 18.44
C TRP A 56 -6.98 -4.05 18.11
N PHE A 57 -6.73 -5.28 17.63
CA PHE A 57 -7.81 -6.22 17.33
C PHE A 57 -8.56 -6.66 18.60
N GLU A 58 -7.83 -6.90 19.68
CA GLU A 58 -8.46 -7.24 20.96
C GLU A 58 -9.42 -6.16 21.41
N ALA A 59 -8.97 -4.91 21.39
CA ALA A 59 -9.80 -3.77 21.77
C ALA A 59 -10.99 -3.59 20.84
N ALA A 60 -10.77 -3.73 19.53
CA ALA A 60 -11.84 -3.58 18.54
C ALA A 60 -12.93 -4.65 18.72
N LEU A 61 -12.54 -5.90 18.94
CA LEU A 61 -13.49 -6.99 19.15
C LEU A 61 -14.26 -6.82 20.45
N GLU A 62 -13.58 -6.38 21.50
CA GLU A 62 -14.21 -6.14 22.80
C GLU A 62 -15.22 -5.01 22.75
N ASP A 63 -14.86 -3.91 22.06
CA ASP A 63 -15.72 -2.71 21.97
C ASP A 63 -16.74 -2.77 20.86
N GLY A 64 -16.72 -3.82 20.04
CA GLY A 64 -17.60 -3.92 18.87
C GLY A 64 -17.27 -2.92 17.77
N TYR A 65 -16.04 -2.44 17.73
CA TYR A 65 -15.56 -1.51 16.72
C TYR A 65 -15.40 -2.26 15.38
N PRO A 66 -15.91 -1.70 14.27
CA PRO A 66 -15.78 -2.36 12.98
C PRO A 66 -14.32 -2.45 12.54
N ILE A 67 -13.88 -3.67 12.20
CA ILE A 67 -12.52 -3.93 11.75
C ILE A 67 -12.50 -3.88 10.23
N PRO A 68 -11.74 -2.95 9.62
CA PRO A 68 -11.67 -2.88 8.16
C PRO A 68 -10.92 -4.07 7.59
N SER A 69 -11.31 -4.48 6.38
CA SER A 69 -10.59 -5.51 5.64
C SER A 69 -9.31 -4.91 5.04
N PRO A 70 -8.26 -5.73 4.83
CA PRO A 70 -7.07 -5.26 4.11
C PRO A 70 -7.45 -4.78 2.71
N ALA A 71 -6.65 -3.84 2.17
CA ALA A 71 -6.83 -3.37 0.81
C ALA A 71 -6.72 -4.54 -0.17
N SER A 72 -7.65 -4.61 -1.12
CA SER A 72 -7.71 -5.68 -2.11
C SER A 72 -7.83 -5.08 -3.52
N ASP A 73 -7.75 -5.94 -4.54
CA ASP A 73 -7.92 -5.49 -5.92
C ASP A 73 -9.27 -4.83 -6.15
N GLU A 74 -10.27 -5.17 -5.36
CA GLU A 74 -11.60 -4.57 -5.45
C GLU A 74 -11.63 -3.09 -5.06
N ASP A 75 -10.63 -2.64 -4.28
CA ASP A 75 -10.49 -1.24 -3.90
C ASP A 75 -9.90 -0.37 -5.03
N TYR A 76 -9.52 -0.99 -6.13
CA TYR A 76 -8.90 -0.32 -7.28
C TYR A 76 -9.82 -0.40 -8.49
N SER A 77 -10.09 0.77 -9.09
CA SER A 77 -11.02 0.86 -10.22
C SER A 77 -10.40 0.49 -11.57
N GLY A 78 -9.08 0.44 -11.63
CA GLY A 78 -8.38 0.32 -12.91
C GLY A 78 -8.23 1.63 -13.65
N GLN A 79 -8.60 2.74 -13.01
CA GLN A 79 -8.49 4.08 -13.60
C GLN A 79 -7.75 5.02 -12.66
N PHE A 80 -6.90 5.85 -13.24
CA PHE A 80 -6.25 6.94 -12.51
C PHE A 80 -5.85 8.04 -13.49
N LYS A 81 -5.63 9.24 -12.98
CA LYS A 81 -5.14 10.36 -13.79
C LYS A 81 -3.66 10.58 -13.56
N LEU A 82 -2.95 10.78 -14.65
CA LEU A 82 -1.52 11.07 -14.61
C LEU A 82 -1.26 12.39 -15.32
N ARG A 83 -0.59 13.32 -14.65
CA ARG A 83 -0.13 14.58 -15.25
C ARG A 83 1.32 14.42 -15.67
N ILE A 84 1.59 14.71 -16.93
CA ILE A 84 2.91 14.57 -17.52
C ILE A 84 3.28 15.87 -18.25
N PRO A 85 4.58 16.12 -18.46
CA PRO A 85 4.99 17.26 -19.28
C PRO A 85 4.42 17.17 -20.69
N LYS A 86 4.15 18.31 -21.28
CA LYS A 86 3.61 18.40 -22.67
C LYS A 86 4.49 17.66 -23.67
N SER A 87 5.80 17.74 -23.51
CA SER A 87 6.75 17.06 -24.40
C SER A 87 6.59 15.55 -24.35
N LEU A 88 6.39 14.98 -23.16
CA LEU A 88 6.18 13.55 -23.02
C LEU A 88 4.82 13.14 -23.60
N HIS A 89 3.77 13.94 -23.36
CA HIS A 89 2.46 13.70 -23.94
C HIS A 89 2.55 13.63 -25.48
N ARG A 90 3.27 14.58 -26.09
CA ARG A 90 3.49 14.62 -27.52
C ARG A 90 4.19 13.37 -28.02
N GLN A 91 5.26 12.94 -27.35
CA GLN A 91 5.99 11.72 -27.71
C GLN A 91 5.10 10.49 -27.66
N LEU A 92 4.30 10.35 -26.62
CA LEU A 92 3.38 9.21 -26.48
C LEU A 92 2.32 9.20 -27.59
N ALA A 93 1.77 10.37 -27.91
CA ALA A 93 0.80 10.50 -28.99
C ALA A 93 1.39 10.14 -30.33
N MET A 94 2.62 10.58 -30.61
CA MET A 94 3.30 10.28 -31.88
C MET A 94 3.62 8.79 -32.00
N GLN A 95 4.12 8.18 -30.92
CA GLN A 95 4.48 6.76 -30.94
C GLN A 95 3.25 5.86 -31.05
N SER A 96 2.16 6.21 -30.38
CA SER A 96 0.91 5.44 -30.50
C SER A 96 0.38 5.46 -31.93
N LYS A 97 0.48 6.62 -32.60
CA LYS A 97 0.10 6.75 -34.02
C LYS A 97 0.95 5.86 -34.90
N LYS A 98 2.26 5.82 -34.69
CA LYS A 98 3.18 4.94 -35.43
C LYS A 98 2.82 3.49 -35.28
N GLU A 99 2.44 3.08 -34.05
CA GLU A 99 2.08 1.71 -33.75
C GLU A 99 0.65 1.37 -34.19
N GLY A 100 -0.14 2.35 -34.60
CA GLY A 100 -1.52 2.14 -35.01
C GLY A 100 -2.47 1.77 -33.88
N ILE A 101 -2.17 2.17 -32.66
CA ILE A 101 -2.99 1.90 -31.48
C ILE A 101 -3.33 3.22 -30.76
N SER A 102 -4.28 3.15 -29.83
CA SER A 102 -4.62 4.33 -29.04
C SER A 102 -3.49 4.67 -28.05
N MET A 103 -3.45 5.93 -27.59
CA MET A 103 -2.47 6.34 -26.60
C MET A 103 -2.65 5.56 -25.30
N ASN A 104 -3.89 5.29 -24.88
CA ASN A 104 -4.17 4.48 -23.71
C ASN A 104 -3.62 3.06 -23.84
N GLN A 105 -3.80 2.44 -24.98
CA GLN A 105 -3.27 1.10 -25.25
C GLN A 105 -1.75 1.09 -25.23
N TYR A 106 -1.14 2.12 -25.83
CA TYR A 106 0.31 2.25 -25.84
C TYR A 106 0.87 2.42 -24.41
N CYS A 107 0.24 3.28 -23.62
CA CYS A 107 0.64 3.48 -22.23
C CYS A 107 0.47 2.22 -21.41
N LEU A 108 -0.63 1.49 -21.60
CA LEU A 108 -0.86 0.20 -20.91
C LEU A 108 0.26 -0.79 -21.24
N TYR A 109 0.64 -0.88 -22.48
CA TYR A 109 1.73 -1.74 -22.93
C TYR A 109 3.05 -1.39 -22.23
N LEU A 110 3.41 -0.10 -22.22
CA LEU A 110 4.64 0.35 -21.58
C LEU A 110 4.66 0.08 -20.07
N LEU A 111 3.56 0.38 -19.38
CA LEU A 111 3.46 0.17 -17.94
C LEU A 111 3.52 -1.32 -17.60
N SER A 112 2.85 -2.16 -18.39
CA SER A 112 2.86 -3.60 -18.19
C SER A 112 4.26 -4.20 -18.36
N GLN A 113 5.00 -3.76 -19.38
CA GLN A 113 6.36 -4.23 -19.60
C GLN A 113 7.29 -3.88 -18.43
N ASN A 114 7.23 -2.63 -17.97
CA ASN A 114 8.10 -2.18 -16.90
C ASN A 114 7.77 -2.84 -15.57
N SER A 115 6.50 -3.07 -15.29
CA SER A 115 6.06 -3.78 -14.08
C SER A 115 6.55 -5.24 -14.08
N ALA A 116 6.47 -5.91 -15.22
CA ALA A 116 6.93 -7.29 -15.36
C ALA A 116 8.45 -7.43 -15.13
N ARG A 117 9.24 -6.43 -15.50
CA ARG A 117 10.70 -6.45 -15.32
C ARG A 117 11.15 -6.34 -13.87
N ARG A 118 10.27 -5.91 -12.97
CA ARG A 118 10.58 -5.73 -11.55
C ARG A 118 10.13 -6.89 -10.68
N ALA A 119 9.45 -7.84 -11.27
CA ALA A 119 8.97 -9.02 -10.55
C ALA A 119 10.08 -10.01 -10.24
#